data_d7f77082a01d0a949e29ba5d1d9bedac
#
_entry.id   d7f77082a01d0a949e29ba5d1d9bedac
#
_cell.length_a   1.000
_cell.length_b   1.000
_cell.length_c   1.000
_cell.angle_alpha   90.00
_cell.angle_beta   90.00
_cell.angle_gamma   90.00
#
_symmetry.space_group_name_H-M   'P 1'
#
loop_
_entity.id
_entity.type
_entity.pdbx_description
1 polymer ?
#
loop_
_entity_poly.entity_id
_entity_poly.type
_entity_poly.pdbx_seq_one_letter_code
_entity_poly.pdbx_strand_id
1 'polypeptide(L)'
;KLRAKRIGEFNENLLLLCETNLESIRSVIERVKPEMAVIDSIQTMYNEEVSSAPGSVSQVRESTGVLMQIAKGMGISVFIVGHVTKDGSVAGPRVLEHMVDTVLYFEGDRQVIYRILRGVKNRFGLVFLKCGKKGLWK
;
A
#
# COMPACT_ATOMS: atom_id res chain seq x y z
N LYS A 1 -1.38 -17.72 -6.75
CA LYS A 1 -2.36 -18.75 -6.33
C LYS A 1 -1.84 -19.66 -5.18
N LEU A 2 -0.57 -20.14 -5.18
CA LEU A 2 -0.06 -21.06 -4.14
C LEU A 2 0.07 -20.41 -2.73
N ARG A 3 0.50 -19.13 -2.66
CA ARG A 3 0.59 -18.39 -1.38
C ARG A 3 -0.79 -18.07 -0.81
N ALA A 4 -1.72 -17.77 -1.67
CA ALA A 4 -3.10 -17.46 -1.32
C ALA A 4 -3.78 -18.62 -0.58
N LYS A 5 -3.62 -19.85 -1.07
CA LYS A 5 -4.17 -21.06 -0.42
C LYS A 5 -3.69 -21.28 1.03
N ARG A 6 -2.56 -20.66 1.44
CA ARG A 6 -2.06 -20.75 2.82
C ARG A 6 -2.73 -19.78 3.78
N ILE A 7 -3.42 -18.78 3.27
CA ILE A 7 -4.05 -17.72 4.07
C ILE A 7 -5.51 -18.09 4.38
N GLY A 8 -6.12 -18.94 3.58
CA GLY A 8 -7.50 -19.42 3.74
C GLY A 8 -8.28 -19.38 2.44
N GLU A 9 -9.59 -19.58 2.55
CA GLU A 9 -10.49 -19.47 1.41
C GLU A 9 -10.71 -18.00 1.06
N PHE A 10 -10.72 -17.69 -0.25
CA PHE A 10 -10.99 -16.35 -0.74
C PHE A 10 -12.44 -16.25 -1.16
N ASN A 11 -13.02 -15.10 -0.84
CA ASN A 11 -14.33 -14.72 -1.32
C ASN A 11 -14.26 -14.40 -2.83
N GLU A 12 -15.31 -14.63 -3.56
CA GLU A 12 -15.46 -14.29 -4.98
C GLU A 12 -15.27 -12.80 -5.27
N ASN A 13 -15.43 -11.95 -4.26
CA ASN A 13 -15.22 -10.50 -4.34
C ASN A 13 -13.75 -10.09 -4.34
N LEU A 14 -12.80 -11.04 -4.16
CA LEU A 14 -11.36 -10.74 -4.24
C LEU A 14 -10.88 -10.81 -5.68
N LEU A 15 -10.57 -9.67 -6.25
CA LEU A 15 -10.00 -9.53 -7.58
C LEU A 15 -8.49 -9.31 -7.48
N LEU A 16 -7.72 -9.96 -8.35
CA LEU A 16 -6.27 -9.80 -8.44
C LEU A 16 -5.90 -9.24 -9.81
N LEU A 17 -5.18 -8.12 -9.80
CA LEU A 17 -4.65 -7.48 -10.99
C LEU A 17 -3.11 -7.51 -10.93
N CYS A 18 -2.45 -8.03 -11.99
CA CYS A 18 -1.01 -7.99 -12.15
C CYS A 18 -0.68 -6.89 -13.16
N GLU A 19 -0.54 -5.67 -12.67
CA GLU A 19 -0.28 -4.47 -13.49
C GLU A 19 0.60 -3.49 -12.69
N THR A 20 1.41 -2.71 -13.40
CA THR A 20 2.28 -1.68 -12.82
C THR A 20 2.03 -0.29 -13.43
N ASN A 21 1.42 -0.22 -14.60
CA ASN A 21 1.05 1.04 -15.24
C ASN A 21 -0.17 1.65 -14.53
N LEU A 22 -0.01 2.86 -14.03
CA LEU A 22 -1.04 3.55 -13.24
C LEU A 22 -2.30 3.88 -14.02
N GLU A 23 -2.19 4.23 -15.30
CA GLU A 23 -3.36 4.55 -16.12
C GLU A 23 -4.20 3.30 -16.39
N SER A 24 -3.55 2.17 -16.64
CA SER A 24 -4.21 0.87 -16.75
C SER A 24 -4.91 0.48 -15.46
N ILE A 25 -4.25 0.66 -14.31
CA ILE A 25 -4.82 0.40 -12.97
C ILE A 25 -6.03 1.30 -12.73
N ARG A 26 -5.93 2.59 -13.02
CA ARG A 26 -7.02 3.56 -12.92
C ARG A 26 -8.23 3.13 -13.73
N SER A 27 -8.04 2.79 -14.99
CA SER A 27 -9.11 2.33 -15.90
C SER A 27 -9.82 1.08 -15.35
N VAL A 28 -9.08 0.15 -14.75
CA VAL A 28 -9.67 -1.04 -14.12
C VAL A 28 -10.46 -0.68 -12.87
N ILE A 29 -9.92 0.17 -12.00
CA ILE A 29 -10.62 0.62 -10.79
C ILE A 29 -11.92 1.36 -11.13
N GLU A 30 -11.89 2.26 -12.10
CA GLU A 30 -13.07 3.00 -12.57
C GLU A 30 -14.18 2.08 -13.13
N ARG A 31 -13.78 1.00 -13.81
CA ARG A 31 -14.71 0.02 -14.37
C ARG A 31 -15.29 -0.92 -13.31
N VAL A 32 -14.43 -1.42 -12.39
CA VAL A 32 -14.80 -2.40 -11.37
C VAL A 32 -15.50 -1.75 -10.18
N LYS A 33 -15.13 -0.51 -9.84
CA LYS A 33 -15.63 0.27 -8.70
C LYS A 33 -15.56 -0.52 -7.39
N PRO A 34 -14.36 -0.99 -6.99
CA PRO A 34 -14.21 -1.75 -5.77
C PRO A 34 -14.46 -0.85 -4.54
N GLU A 35 -14.90 -1.42 -3.42
CA GLU A 35 -14.97 -0.70 -2.13
C GLU A 35 -13.58 -0.40 -1.56
N MET A 36 -12.61 -1.26 -1.88
CA MET A 36 -11.24 -1.17 -1.39
C MET A 36 -10.26 -1.62 -2.48
N ALA A 37 -9.14 -0.91 -2.58
CA ALA A 37 -8.01 -1.30 -3.41
C ALA A 37 -6.73 -1.42 -2.58
N VAL A 38 -5.91 -2.43 -2.87
CA VAL A 38 -4.59 -2.62 -2.26
C VAL A 38 -3.53 -2.60 -3.35
N ILE A 39 -2.58 -1.69 -3.23
CA ILE A 39 -1.44 -1.53 -4.14
C ILE A 39 -0.18 -2.10 -3.48
N ASP A 40 0.33 -3.22 -3.97
CA ASP A 40 1.55 -3.88 -3.46
C ASP A 40 2.55 -4.11 -4.60
N SER A 41 3.56 -3.26 -4.71
CA SER A 41 3.95 -2.12 -3.87
C SER A 41 4.01 -0.83 -4.69
N ILE A 42 3.99 0.30 -3.99
CA ILE A 42 4.06 1.62 -4.64
C ILE A 42 5.37 1.82 -5.43
N GLN A 43 6.45 1.17 -5.01
CA GLN A 43 7.74 1.26 -5.68
C GLN A 43 7.77 0.62 -7.07
N THR A 44 6.84 -0.26 -7.37
CA THR A 44 6.72 -0.92 -8.69
C THR A 44 5.78 -0.18 -9.63
N MET A 45 5.03 0.79 -9.12
CA MET A 45 4.11 1.58 -9.94
C MET A 45 4.86 2.50 -10.89
N TYR A 46 4.30 2.65 -12.08
CA TYR A 46 4.87 3.45 -13.15
C TYR A 46 3.82 4.40 -13.75
N ASN A 47 4.15 5.68 -13.75
CA ASN A 47 3.42 6.73 -14.46
C ASN A 47 4.25 7.17 -15.67
N GLU A 48 3.71 7.04 -16.88
CA GLU A 48 4.39 7.38 -18.13
C GLU A 48 4.67 8.89 -18.27
N GLU A 49 3.89 9.73 -17.62
CA GLU A 49 4.09 11.18 -17.61
C GLU A 49 5.34 11.63 -16.85
N VAL A 50 5.93 10.72 -16.06
CA VAL A 50 7.11 11.00 -15.23
C VAL A 50 8.33 10.31 -15.83
N SER A 51 9.30 11.08 -16.29
CA SER A 51 10.50 10.57 -16.98
C SER A 51 11.48 9.78 -16.13
N SER A 52 11.25 9.65 -14.82
CA SER A 52 12.14 8.94 -13.91
C SER A 52 11.80 7.45 -13.78
N ALA A 53 12.77 6.64 -13.38
CA ALA A 53 12.59 5.19 -13.24
C ALA A 53 11.58 4.82 -12.13
N PRO A 54 10.89 3.66 -12.25
CA PRO A 54 10.07 3.12 -11.18
C PRO A 54 10.84 3.04 -9.86
N GLY A 55 10.18 3.30 -8.75
CA GLY A 55 10.80 3.33 -7.42
C GLY A 55 11.58 4.60 -7.08
N SER A 56 11.77 5.53 -8.01
CA SER A 56 12.32 6.85 -7.72
C SER A 56 11.37 7.69 -6.86
N VAL A 57 11.90 8.70 -6.15
CA VAL A 57 11.08 9.59 -5.29
C VAL A 57 9.97 10.26 -6.09
N SER A 58 10.26 10.74 -7.29
CA SER A 58 9.28 11.38 -8.17
C SER A 58 8.19 10.42 -8.60
N GLN A 59 8.53 9.21 -9.07
CA GLN A 59 7.54 8.20 -9.45
C GLN A 59 6.64 7.82 -8.26
N VAL A 60 7.23 7.54 -7.10
CA VAL A 60 6.47 7.17 -5.90
C VAL A 60 5.53 8.30 -5.47
N ARG A 61 5.98 9.55 -5.53
CA ARG A 61 5.18 10.72 -5.17
C ARG A 61 4.01 10.92 -6.13
N GLU A 62 4.27 10.94 -7.43
CA GLU A 62 3.24 11.14 -8.44
C GLU A 62 2.24 9.98 -8.46
N SER A 63 2.72 8.75 -8.37
CA SER A 63 1.86 7.57 -8.27
C SER A 63 0.93 7.64 -7.06
N THR A 64 1.45 8.07 -5.91
CA THR A 64 0.63 8.26 -4.71
C THR A 64 -0.40 9.36 -4.92
N GLY A 65 -0.02 10.48 -5.56
CA GLY A 65 -0.94 11.56 -5.89
C GLY A 65 -2.14 11.09 -6.72
N VAL A 66 -1.88 10.33 -7.78
CA VAL A 66 -2.92 9.72 -8.63
C VAL A 66 -3.83 8.80 -7.84
N LEU A 67 -3.26 7.90 -7.03
CA LEU A 67 -4.04 6.97 -6.19
C LEU A 67 -4.92 7.70 -5.17
N MET A 68 -4.43 8.79 -4.59
CA MET A 68 -5.23 9.63 -3.70
C MET A 68 -6.38 10.34 -4.40
N GLN A 69 -6.17 10.81 -5.64
CA GLN A 69 -7.24 11.40 -6.46
C GLN A 69 -8.31 10.36 -6.77
N ILE A 70 -7.92 9.13 -7.13
CA ILE A 70 -8.84 8.02 -7.35
C ILE A 70 -9.64 7.74 -6.08
N ALA A 71 -8.95 7.58 -4.93
CA ALA A 71 -9.58 7.30 -3.65
C ALA A 71 -10.66 8.35 -3.30
N LYS A 72 -10.31 9.64 -3.39
CA LYS A 72 -11.21 10.74 -3.06
C LYS A 72 -12.33 10.92 -4.08
N GLY A 73 -12.01 10.81 -5.38
CA GLY A 73 -12.98 10.99 -6.45
C GLY A 73 -14.04 9.90 -6.50
N MET A 74 -13.68 8.68 -6.12
CA MET A 74 -14.57 7.51 -6.14
C MET A 74 -15.12 7.14 -4.75
N GLY A 75 -14.62 7.73 -3.67
CA GLY A 75 -15.03 7.40 -2.30
C GLY A 75 -14.60 6.01 -1.87
N ILE A 76 -13.49 5.48 -2.38
CA ILE A 76 -12.96 4.16 -2.06
C ILE A 76 -11.78 4.23 -1.09
N SER A 77 -11.58 3.16 -0.30
CA SER A 77 -10.40 3.02 0.55
C SER A 77 -9.23 2.46 -0.25
N VAL A 78 -8.09 3.19 -0.29
CA VAL A 78 -6.88 2.73 -0.97
C VAL A 78 -5.79 2.46 0.06
N PHE A 79 -5.31 1.21 0.11
CA PHE A 79 -4.14 0.81 0.89
C PHE A 79 -2.91 0.79 -0.01
N ILE A 80 -1.90 1.53 0.38
CA ILE A 80 -0.62 1.60 -0.33
C ILE A 80 0.43 0.88 0.51
N VAL A 81 0.95 -0.23 -0.01
CA VAL A 81 2.06 -0.94 0.60
C VAL A 81 3.37 -0.35 0.10
N GLY A 82 4.23 0.05 1.01
CA GLY A 82 5.57 0.54 0.72
C GLY A 82 6.62 -0.23 1.50
N HIS A 83 7.76 -0.48 0.88
CA HIS A 83 8.89 -1.15 1.52
C HIS A 83 9.90 -0.13 2.03
N VAL A 84 10.35 -0.30 3.28
CA VAL A 84 11.44 0.48 3.87
C VAL A 84 12.74 -0.29 3.65
N THR A 85 13.73 0.34 3.02
CA THR A 85 15.08 -0.23 2.99
C THR A 85 15.80 0.05 4.30
N LYS A 86 16.71 -0.85 4.70
CA LYS A 86 17.50 -0.71 5.92
C LYS A 86 18.31 0.59 5.98
N ASP A 87 18.68 1.12 4.84
CA ASP A 87 19.54 2.30 4.72
C ASP A 87 18.77 3.62 4.58
N GLY A 88 17.43 3.58 4.58
CA GLY A 88 16.59 4.77 4.45
C GLY A 88 16.73 5.53 3.11
N SER A 89 17.48 4.98 2.16
CA SER A 89 17.90 5.66 0.92
C SER A 89 16.94 5.49 -0.26
N VAL A 90 16.06 4.51 -0.22
CA VAL A 90 15.02 4.38 -1.26
C VAL A 90 13.87 5.32 -0.93
N ALA A 91 13.27 5.92 -1.95
CA ALA A 91 12.06 6.73 -1.88
C ALA A 91 11.02 6.04 -0.99
N GLY A 92 11.24 6.21 0.29
CA GLY A 92 10.59 5.43 1.31
C GLY A 92 9.35 6.13 1.84
N PRO A 93 8.76 5.54 2.85
CA PRO A 93 7.50 5.96 3.46
C PRO A 93 7.45 7.42 3.87
N ARG A 94 8.58 8.05 4.21
CA ARG A 94 8.62 9.47 4.62
C ARG A 94 8.03 10.42 3.59
N VAL A 95 8.22 10.15 2.29
CA VAL A 95 7.63 10.98 1.22
C VAL A 95 6.11 10.84 1.23
N LEU A 96 5.60 9.65 1.53
CA LEU A 96 4.18 9.33 1.52
C LEU A 96 3.46 9.76 2.80
N GLU A 97 4.16 9.81 3.94
CA GLU A 97 3.59 10.14 5.25
C GLU A 97 2.84 11.48 5.25
N HIS A 98 3.34 12.46 4.49
CA HIS A 98 2.68 13.76 4.39
C HIS A 98 1.47 13.77 3.47
N MET A 99 1.41 12.84 2.53
CA MET A 99 0.38 12.78 1.49
C MET A 99 -0.86 12.00 1.93
N VAL A 100 -0.66 10.88 2.63
CA VAL A 100 -1.74 9.97 3.02
C VAL A 100 -2.41 10.37 4.33
N ASP A 101 -3.64 9.92 4.55
CA ASP A 101 -4.41 10.24 5.76
C ASP A 101 -3.98 9.40 6.97
N THR A 102 -3.58 8.14 6.75
CA THR A 102 -3.16 7.22 7.80
C THR A 102 -1.84 6.56 7.44
N VAL A 103 -0.95 6.43 8.40
CA VAL A 103 0.34 5.74 8.26
C VAL A 103 0.45 4.65 9.31
N LEU A 104 0.69 3.43 8.84
CA LEU A 104 0.88 2.25 9.66
C LEU A 104 2.27 1.65 9.38
N TYR A 105 3.05 1.45 10.42
CA TYR A 105 4.31 0.72 10.36
C TYR A 105 4.11 -0.72 10.82
N PHE A 106 4.56 -1.65 9.99
CA PHE A 106 4.58 -3.07 10.32
C PHE A 106 6.00 -3.46 10.69
N GLU A 107 6.26 -3.61 11.97
CA GLU A 107 7.60 -3.82 12.55
C GLU A 107 7.75 -5.25 13.06
N GLY A 108 8.96 -5.77 13.02
CA GLY A 108 9.30 -7.04 13.64
C GLY A 108 10.73 -7.44 13.40
N ASP A 109 11.36 -7.99 14.39
CA ASP A 109 12.69 -8.56 14.31
C ASP A 109 12.61 -10.05 13.89
N ARG A 110 13.68 -10.56 13.29
CA ARG A 110 13.82 -11.99 12.95
C ARG A 110 13.92 -12.87 14.20
N GLN A 111 14.40 -12.29 15.30
CA GLN A 111 14.64 -12.98 16.57
C GLN A 111 13.42 -12.99 17.49
N VAL A 112 12.39 -12.17 17.23
CA VAL A 112 11.20 -12.10 18.07
C VAL A 112 9.98 -12.77 17.42
N ILE A 113 9.15 -13.36 18.28
CA ILE A 113 7.99 -14.17 17.88
C ILE A 113 6.79 -13.30 17.48
N TYR A 114 6.80 -12.01 17.82
CA TYR A 114 5.68 -11.11 17.57
C TYR A 114 5.96 -10.15 16.44
N ARG A 115 4.88 -9.55 15.94
CA ARG A 115 4.86 -8.44 15.00
C ARG A 115 4.07 -7.31 15.62
N ILE A 116 4.52 -6.09 15.35
CA ILE A 116 3.89 -4.87 15.85
C ILE A 116 3.32 -4.11 14.66
N LEU A 117 2.05 -3.76 14.74
CA LEU A 117 1.43 -2.79 13.86
C LEU A 117 1.27 -1.49 14.64
N ARG A 118 2.04 -0.48 14.24
CA ARG A 118 2.07 0.82 14.90
C ARG A 118 1.48 1.89 14.01
N GLY A 119 0.43 2.58 14.49
CA GLY A 119 -0.04 3.81 13.90
C GLY A 119 0.94 4.94 14.18
N VAL A 120 1.36 5.67 13.15
CA VAL A 120 2.27 6.81 13.24
C VAL A 120 1.53 8.10 12.93
N LYS A 121 0.57 8.03 12.03
CA LYS A 121 -0.29 9.14 11.65
C LYS A 121 -1.72 8.63 11.48
N ASN A 122 -2.67 9.38 12.00
CA ASN A 122 -4.08 9.18 11.73
C ASN A 122 -4.79 10.55 11.73
N ARG A 123 -5.22 11.00 10.56
CA ARG A 123 -5.86 12.28 10.37
C ARG A 123 -7.22 12.38 11.04
N PHE A 124 -7.88 11.23 11.23
CA PHE A 124 -9.27 11.16 11.69
C PHE A 124 -9.44 10.69 13.13
N GLY A 125 -8.35 10.46 13.87
CA GLY A 125 -8.46 9.95 15.24
C GLY A 125 -7.12 9.70 15.93
N LEU A 126 -7.19 8.92 17.01
CA LEU A 126 -6.02 8.58 17.81
C LEU A 126 -5.08 7.61 17.07
N VAL A 127 -3.80 7.72 17.40
CA VAL A 127 -2.78 6.76 16.96
C VAL A 127 -2.73 5.61 17.97
N PHE A 128 -2.64 4.37 17.48
CA PHE A 128 -2.65 3.18 18.33
C PHE A 128 -1.51 2.22 17.98
N LEU A 129 -1.19 1.35 18.93
CA LEU A 129 -0.23 0.24 18.79
C LEU A 129 -0.98 -1.07 18.92
N LYS A 130 -0.81 -1.98 17.97
CA LYS A 130 -1.31 -3.35 18.05
C LYS A 130 -0.14 -4.32 17.95
N CYS A 131 -0.06 -5.23 18.92
CA CYS A 131 0.94 -6.30 18.94
C CYS A 131 0.26 -7.65 18.73
N GLY A 132 0.86 -8.50 17.91
CA GLY A 132 0.38 -9.86 17.65
C GLY A 132 1.54 -10.84 17.53
N LYS A 133 1.32 -12.12 17.88
CA LYS A 133 2.31 -13.18 17.70
C LYS A 133 2.51 -13.50 16.22
N LYS A 134 3.72 -13.88 15.84
CA LYS A 134 4.04 -14.35 14.50
C LYS A 134 3.15 -15.56 14.15
N GLY A 135 2.36 -15.47 13.08
CA GLY A 135 1.44 -16.54 12.65
C GLY A 135 -0.02 -16.40 13.13
N LEU A 136 -0.33 -15.39 13.96
CA LEU A 136 -1.71 -15.11 14.44
C LEU A 136 -2.44 -14.05 13.61
N TRP A 137 -1.79 -13.50 12.59
CA TRP A 137 -2.42 -12.61 11.63
C TRP A 137 -3.10 -13.48 10.57
N LYS A 138 -4.32 -13.87 10.82
CA LYS A 138 -5.25 -14.37 9.81
C LYS A 138 -6.08 -13.22 9.28
#